data_48232485a34685bcbced6b6a84382097
#
_entry.id   48232485a34685bcbced6b6a84382097
#
_cell.length_a   1.000
_cell.length_b   1.000
_cell.length_c   1.000
_cell.angle_alpha   90.00
_cell.angle_beta   90.00
_cell.angle_gamma   90.00
#
_symmetry.space_group_name_H-M   'P 1'
#
loop_
_entity.id
_entity.type
_entity.pdbx_description
1 polymer ?
#
loop_
_entity_poly.entity_id
_entity_poly.type
_entity_poly.pdbx_seq_one_letter_code
_entity_poly.pdbx_strand_id
1 'polypeptide(L)'
;MPQDHHVTIAGKRWLLRFSRLKGRADGWTCYDETPPKMLVDDRLTNGQRLETVLHEIAHAVLGSTISEETVTELAAVQRRVLWQILRYREVPRE
;
A
#
# COMPACT_ATOMS: atom_id res chain seq x y z
N MET A 1 -7.07 4.28 16.30
CA MET A 1 -5.91 3.39 16.57
C MET A 1 -5.33 2.89 15.27
N PRO A 2 -4.00 2.92 15.10
CA PRO A 2 -3.37 2.33 13.92
C PRO A 2 -3.58 0.82 13.86
N GLN A 3 -3.71 0.30 12.64
CA GLN A 3 -3.72 -1.14 12.38
C GLN A 3 -2.38 -1.54 11.79
N ASP A 4 -1.71 -2.48 12.44
CA ASP A 4 -0.38 -2.93 12.03
C ASP A 4 -0.44 -4.38 11.55
N HIS A 5 0.21 -4.61 10.42
CA HIS A 5 0.37 -5.94 9.83
C HIS A 5 1.82 -6.13 9.43
N HIS A 6 2.31 -7.35 9.53
CA HIS A 6 3.67 -7.66 9.07
C HIS A 6 3.60 -8.42 7.76
N VAL A 7 4.46 -8.02 6.81
CA VAL A 7 4.55 -8.62 5.50
C VAL A 7 6.02 -8.87 5.19
N THR A 8 6.36 -10.08 4.75
CA THR A 8 7.72 -10.40 4.34
C THR A 8 7.91 -10.10 2.86
N ILE A 9 8.88 -9.26 2.55
CA ILE A 9 9.22 -8.88 1.17
C ILE A 9 10.69 -9.16 0.96
N ALA A 10 11.01 -10.04 0.01
CA ALA A 10 12.38 -10.47 -0.29
C ALA A 10 13.15 -10.89 0.97
N GLY A 11 12.51 -11.67 1.83
CA GLY A 11 13.12 -12.16 3.06
C GLY A 11 13.20 -11.17 4.21
N LYS A 12 12.77 -9.93 4.00
CA LYS A 12 12.81 -8.88 5.01
C LYS A 12 11.42 -8.58 5.54
N ARG A 13 11.32 -8.42 6.85
CA ARG A 13 10.04 -8.12 7.50
C ARG A 13 9.73 -6.64 7.38
N TRP A 14 8.57 -6.34 6.79
CA TRP A 14 8.03 -5.00 6.64
C TRP A 14 6.81 -4.81 7.52
N LEU A 15 6.57 -3.59 7.94
CA LEU A 15 5.34 -3.21 8.64
C LEU A 15 4.41 -2.49 7.65
N LEU A 16 3.18 -3.01 7.53
CA LEU A 16 2.11 -2.31 6.83
C LEU A 16 1.20 -1.68 7.89
N ARG A 17 1.11 -0.37 7.92
CA ARG A 17 0.35 0.36 8.93
C ARG A 17 -0.71 1.22 8.29
N PHE A 18 -1.94 1.06 8.77
CA PHE A 18 -3.04 1.96 8.44
C PHE A 18 -3.21 2.96 9.58
N SER A 19 -2.99 4.23 9.29
CA SER A 19 -3.10 5.29 10.28
C SER A 19 -3.43 6.60 9.59
N ARG A 20 -3.88 7.59 10.35
CA ARG A 20 -4.13 8.91 9.79
C ARG A 20 -2.81 9.57 9.45
N LEU A 21 -2.61 9.88 8.18
CA LEU A 21 -1.42 10.58 7.71
C LEU A 21 -1.65 12.08 7.69
N LYS A 22 -0.60 12.85 7.93
CA LYS A 22 -0.63 14.30 7.83
C LYS A 22 -0.37 14.72 6.39
N GLY A 23 -0.94 15.87 6.00
CA GLY A 23 -0.75 16.41 4.66
C GLY A 23 -1.63 15.73 3.64
N ARG A 24 -1.15 15.72 2.38
CA ARG A 24 -1.94 15.25 1.23
C ARG A 24 -1.59 13.85 0.75
N ALA A 25 -0.59 13.24 1.32
CA ALA A 25 -0.18 11.91 0.89
C ALA A 25 -1.19 10.87 1.36
N ASP A 26 -1.58 9.98 0.45
CA ASP A 26 -2.44 8.84 0.77
C ASP A 26 -1.62 7.69 1.36
N GLY A 27 -0.32 7.63 1.04
CA GLY A 27 0.57 6.61 1.54
C GLY A 27 2.04 7.00 1.43
N TRP A 28 2.88 6.26 2.13
CA TRP A 28 4.34 6.42 2.12
C TRP A 28 5.02 5.07 2.23
N THR A 29 6.16 4.94 1.56
CA THR A 29 7.06 3.80 1.75
C THR A 29 8.33 4.32 2.40
N CYS A 30 8.64 3.82 3.59
CA CYS A 30 9.77 4.24 4.40
C CYS A 30 10.82 3.12 4.41
N TYR A 31 11.85 3.26 3.57
CA TYR A 31 12.88 2.22 3.41
C TYR A 31 13.89 2.21 4.55
N ASP A 32 14.16 3.38 5.14
CA ASP A 32 15.29 3.56 6.06
C ASP A 32 14.93 3.34 7.53
N GLU A 33 13.71 2.94 7.79
CA GLU A 33 13.28 2.65 9.16
C GLU A 33 13.52 1.18 9.51
N THR A 34 13.49 0.88 10.79
CA THR A 34 13.67 -0.48 11.32
C THR A 34 12.47 -0.83 12.20
N PRO A 35 11.56 -1.70 11.73
CA PRO A 35 11.51 -2.28 10.38
C PRO A 35 11.11 -1.24 9.33
N PRO A 36 11.39 -1.49 8.04
CA PRO A 36 10.86 -0.62 6.99
C PRO A 36 9.33 -0.69 6.96
N LYS A 37 8.70 0.40 6.51
CA LYS A 37 7.26 0.56 6.66
C LYS A 37 6.59 0.98 5.37
N MET A 38 5.37 0.46 5.19
CA MET A 38 4.41 0.98 4.23
C MET A 38 3.28 1.60 5.03
N LEU A 39 3.05 2.90 4.85
CA LEU A 39 2.01 3.64 5.55
C LEU A 39 0.88 3.95 4.58
N VAL A 40 -0.35 3.70 5.00
CA VAL A 40 -1.56 3.98 4.20
C VAL A 40 -2.54 4.75 5.06
N ASP A 41 -3.10 5.83 4.51
CA ASP A 41 -4.06 6.66 5.24
C ASP A 41 -5.31 5.83 5.55
N ASP A 42 -5.70 5.79 6.81
CA ASP A 42 -6.83 4.98 7.27
C ASP A 42 -8.19 5.54 6.85
N ARG A 43 -8.23 6.77 6.32
CA ARG A 43 -9.47 7.38 5.81
C ARG A 43 -9.82 6.89 4.41
N LEU A 44 -8.89 6.27 3.70
CA LEU A 44 -9.15 5.75 2.36
C LEU A 44 -10.09 4.56 2.41
N THR A 45 -10.97 4.48 1.42
CA THR A 45 -11.97 3.41 1.33
C THR A 45 -12.04 2.84 -0.08
N ASN A 46 -12.63 1.65 -0.18
CA ASN A 46 -12.97 1.04 -1.47
C ASN A 46 -11.75 0.90 -2.39
N GLY A 47 -11.95 1.17 -3.68
CA GLY A 47 -10.89 1.00 -4.68
C GLY A 47 -9.69 1.90 -4.46
N GLN A 48 -9.87 3.09 -3.90
CA GLN A 48 -8.75 3.98 -3.60
C GLN A 48 -7.85 3.41 -2.50
N ARG A 49 -8.44 2.80 -1.48
CA ARG A 49 -7.68 2.11 -0.44
C ARG A 49 -6.86 0.97 -1.03
N LEU A 50 -7.49 0.14 -1.86
CA LEU A 50 -6.80 -0.96 -2.54
C LEU A 50 -5.66 -0.44 -3.42
N GLU A 51 -5.93 0.56 -4.26
CA GLU A 51 -4.92 1.10 -5.16
C GLU A 51 -3.71 1.67 -4.39
N THR A 52 -3.95 2.37 -3.28
CA THR A 52 -2.87 2.93 -2.47
C THR A 52 -2.04 1.83 -1.83
N VAL A 53 -2.66 0.78 -1.30
CA VAL A 53 -1.93 -0.38 -0.77
C VAL A 53 -1.04 -1.01 -1.84
N LEU A 54 -1.59 -1.24 -3.04
CA LEU A 54 -0.83 -1.80 -4.16
C LEU A 54 0.33 -0.89 -4.57
N HIS A 55 0.12 0.42 -4.55
CA HIS A 55 1.13 1.41 -4.88
C HIS A 55 2.32 1.33 -3.91
N GLU A 56 2.05 1.28 -2.60
CA GLU A 56 3.13 1.19 -1.61
C GLU A 56 3.82 -0.17 -1.64
N ILE A 57 3.08 -1.26 -1.88
CA ILE A 57 3.69 -2.58 -2.07
C ILE A 57 4.65 -2.57 -3.26
N ALA A 58 4.26 -1.94 -4.36
CA ALA A 58 5.11 -1.85 -5.55
C ALA A 58 6.43 -1.13 -5.22
N HIS A 59 6.37 -0.03 -4.48
CA HIS A 59 7.59 0.65 -4.03
C HIS A 59 8.44 -0.25 -3.13
N ALA A 60 7.83 -0.96 -2.21
CA ALA A 60 8.56 -1.84 -1.29
C ALA A 60 9.25 -2.99 -2.02
N VAL A 61 8.59 -3.57 -3.02
CA VAL A 61 9.13 -4.71 -3.80
C VAL A 61 10.16 -4.25 -4.82
N LEU A 62 9.89 -3.17 -5.54
CA LEU A 62 10.70 -2.72 -6.68
C LEU A 62 11.83 -1.77 -6.27
N GLY A 63 11.77 -1.25 -5.05
CA GLY A 63 12.82 -0.37 -4.53
C GLY A 63 12.59 1.10 -4.87
N SER A 64 13.46 1.95 -4.32
CA SER A 64 13.31 3.40 -4.41
C SER A 64 13.68 4.01 -5.77
N THR A 65 14.29 3.22 -6.66
CA THR A 65 14.75 3.70 -7.96
C THR A 65 13.71 3.57 -9.07
N ILE A 66 12.63 2.83 -8.83
CA ILE A 66 11.55 2.71 -9.82
C ILE A 66 10.81 4.03 -9.96
N SER A 67 10.40 4.37 -11.19
CA SER A 67 9.71 5.64 -11.42
C SER A 67 8.30 5.64 -10.80
N GLU A 68 7.89 6.79 -10.29
CA GLU A 68 6.55 6.98 -9.75
C GLU A 68 5.47 6.70 -10.80
N GLU A 69 5.74 7.08 -12.06
CA GLU A 69 4.80 6.81 -13.16
C GLU A 69 4.55 5.32 -13.35
N THR A 70 5.61 4.52 -13.31
CA THR A 70 5.50 3.06 -13.47
C THR A 70 4.71 2.45 -12.32
N VAL A 71 4.99 2.87 -11.11
CA VAL A 71 4.28 2.37 -9.93
C VAL A 71 2.81 2.76 -9.96
N THR A 72 2.52 4.00 -10.34
CA THR A 72 1.15 4.50 -10.46
C THR A 72 0.36 3.71 -11.49
N GLU A 73 0.95 3.45 -12.65
CA GLU A 73 0.29 2.65 -13.68
C GLU A 73 0.06 1.22 -13.23
N LEU A 74 1.06 0.59 -12.62
CA LEU A 74 0.94 -0.77 -12.11
C LEU A 74 -0.22 -0.89 -11.11
N ALA A 75 -0.27 0.00 -10.14
CA ALA A 75 -1.32 -0.01 -9.13
C ALA A 75 -2.71 0.23 -9.74
N ALA A 76 -2.80 1.13 -10.72
CA ALA A 76 -4.07 1.42 -11.40
C ALA A 76 -4.58 0.22 -12.20
N VAL A 77 -3.68 -0.47 -12.91
CA VAL A 77 -4.04 -1.68 -13.67
C VAL A 77 -4.47 -2.79 -12.72
N GLN A 78 -3.72 -3.01 -11.64
CA GLN A 78 -4.05 -4.03 -10.65
C GLN A 78 -5.40 -3.73 -9.97
N ARG A 79 -5.65 -2.47 -9.63
CA ARG A 79 -6.94 -2.07 -9.07
C ARG A 79 -8.07 -2.39 -10.04
N ARG A 80 -7.91 -2.05 -11.31
CA ARG A 80 -8.94 -2.32 -12.32
C ARG A 80 -9.26 -3.81 -12.39
N VAL A 81 -8.24 -4.64 -12.44
CA VAL A 81 -8.44 -6.10 -12.53
C VAL A 81 -9.05 -6.64 -11.25
N LEU A 82 -8.47 -6.31 -10.10
CA LEU A 82 -8.90 -6.89 -8.83
C LEU A 82 -10.24 -6.34 -8.36
N TRP A 83 -10.43 -5.05 -8.48
CA TRP A 83 -11.62 -4.38 -7.95
C TRP A 83 -12.81 -4.42 -8.91
N GLN A 84 -12.58 -4.01 -10.17
CA GLN A 84 -13.67 -3.84 -11.12
C GLN A 84 -14.01 -5.12 -11.87
N ILE A 85 -13.01 -5.90 -12.29
CA ILE A 85 -13.24 -7.10 -13.10
C ILE A 85 -13.51 -8.30 -12.20
N LEU A 86 -12.60 -8.62 -11.28
CA LEU A 86 -12.73 -9.78 -10.42
C LEU A 86 -13.59 -9.53 -9.18
N ARG A 87 -13.79 -8.28 -8.83
CA ARG A 87 -14.65 -7.83 -7.74
C ARG A 87 -14.21 -8.34 -6.37
N TYR A 88 -12.90 -8.42 -6.14
CA TYR A 88 -12.38 -8.70 -4.80
C TYR A 88 -12.70 -7.54 -3.87
N ARG A 89 -13.05 -7.85 -2.65
CA ARG A 89 -13.38 -6.86 -1.63
C ARG A 89 -12.68 -7.21 -0.33
N GLU A 90 -12.30 -6.19 0.40
CA GLU A 90 -11.74 -6.36 1.72
C GLU A 90 -12.81 -6.91 2.65
N VAL A 91 -12.45 -7.97 3.42
CA VAL A 91 -13.38 -8.55 4.38
C VAL A 91 -13.43 -7.66 5.60
N PRO A 92 -14.63 -7.28 6.10
CA PRO A 92 -14.74 -6.49 7.31
C PRO A 92 -14.06 -7.19 8.49
N ARG A 93 -13.40 -6.42 9.35
CA ARG A 93 -12.80 -6.93 10.58
C ARG A 93 -13.82 -6.91 11.70
N GLU A 94 -13.76 -7.92 12.51
CA GLU A 94 -14.60 -8.01 13.70
C GLU A 94 -13.95 -7.39 14.92
#